data_138a934bb5726c417869c8d9bb84f10b
#
_entry.id   138a934bb5726c417869c8d9bb84f10b
#
_cell.length_a   1.000
_cell.length_b   1.000
_cell.length_c   1.000
_cell.angle_alpha   90.00
_cell.angle_beta   90.00
_cell.angle_gamma   90.00
#
_symmetry.space_group_name_H-M   'P 1'
#
loop_
_entity.id
_entity.type
_entity.pdbx_description
1 polymer ?
#
loop_
_entity_poly.entity_id
_entity_poly.type
_entity_poly.pdbx_seq_one_letter_code
_entity_poly.pdbx_strand_id
1 'polypeptide(L)'
;SCTFCNSGHKFKSHVTRKSTETIRQELEYIAKRTEKDTELVITDDNFGMYKEDVEIAKVLRDIIKKYNWPLTIDCARGKSQPERIVEVSRIINQQNDGTLRLAASFQSTDEEILKNIKRKNLAIEKVMIYTNSRQTDSSTNDLSAEFITPLPGETIPKHYNSLRYAVDTLEASRVDVHQLYLVYGAEMHDSETIKKYEMDVRHRIFINAYGIYSIGDRKVPCAETNKVVVGNNTLSFDEFIECRIMDLLVKIFIDHDPFREVIGFVRKLNLSVFDLLITLKDKIIPKYDSLTELISEFVEKTKKPIYKDFKELEIFLSKSEAIKDYATGKLVGNEVLDCKTKAFMECSDDLHKSIKESILYNLKKHNKLTAENENYLNQAIQFSRLRKLDIHNINKIKYGEFTYDFIMAAETGYQVDPIQMKIKKTKFKLFHDDKTLDYIKKRIGLFSKDDIYKIGKVFQKSNTEVMSRKVYKLNEKL
;
A
#
# COMPACT_ATOMS: atom_id res chain seq x y z
N SER A 1 11.47 24.20 1.93
CA SER A 1 11.52 22.73 1.87
C SER A 1 11.02 22.13 3.18
N CYS A 2 10.47 20.93 3.12
CA CYS A 2 10.07 20.22 4.34
C CYS A 2 11.28 19.88 5.20
N THR A 3 11.15 19.94 6.52
CA THR A 3 12.27 19.77 7.47
C THR A 3 12.86 18.35 7.46
N PHE A 4 12.10 17.35 7.05
CA PHE A 4 12.52 15.93 7.00
C PHE A 4 13.22 15.53 5.68
N CYS A 5 13.32 16.44 4.70
CA CYS A 5 13.80 16.12 3.36
C CYS A 5 15.00 16.99 2.98
N ASN A 6 15.98 16.41 2.32
CA ASN A 6 17.16 17.12 1.83
C ASN A 6 17.07 17.51 0.33
N SER A 7 16.00 17.16 -0.38
CA SER A 7 15.82 17.51 -1.80
C SER A 7 15.65 19.02 -2.05
N GLY A 8 15.28 19.79 -1.03
CA GLY A 8 15.10 21.25 -1.12
C GLY A 8 16.38 22.09 -0.97
N HIS A 9 17.55 21.47 -0.87
CA HIS A 9 18.82 22.24 -0.85
C HIS A 9 19.08 22.97 -2.15
N LYS A 10 19.69 24.17 -2.07
CA LYS A 10 19.96 25.03 -3.23
C LYS A 10 20.68 24.32 -4.36
N PHE A 11 21.64 23.43 -4.06
CA PHE A 11 22.38 22.70 -5.08
C PHE A 11 21.52 21.63 -5.82
N LYS A 12 20.40 21.18 -5.23
CA LYS A 12 19.43 20.28 -5.86
C LYS A 12 18.26 21.01 -6.51
N SER A 13 18.12 22.32 -6.32
CA SER A 13 16.98 23.09 -6.80
C SER A 13 17.10 23.52 -8.28
N HIS A 14 18.27 23.30 -8.90
CA HIS A 14 18.48 23.59 -10.31
C HIS A 14 17.92 22.45 -11.18
N VAL A 15 16.86 22.75 -11.93
CA VAL A 15 16.22 21.78 -12.82
C VAL A 15 16.99 21.70 -14.13
N THR A 16 17.55 20.55 -14.44
CA THR A 16 18.13 20.22 -15.75
C THR A 16 17.19 19.28 -16.50
N ARG A 17 17.18 19.36 -17.83
CA ARG A 17 16.30 18.55 -18.67
C ARG A 17 17.03 17.94 -19.85
N LYS A 18 16.70 16.70 -20.14
CA LYS A 18 17.01 16.06 -21.41
C LYS A 18 15.96 16.47 -22.46
N SER A 19 16.33 16.45 -23.72
CA SER A 19 15.34 16.62 -24.79
C SER A 19 14.37 15.44 -24.82
N THR A 20 13.14 15.67 -25.27
CA THR A 20 12.12 14.61 -25.43
C THR A 20 12.62 13.50 -26.37
N GLU A 21 13.40 13.85 -27.38
CA GLU A 21 14.01 12.88 -28.31
C GLU A 21 15.06 12.01 -27.61
N THR A 22 15.92 12.59 -26.78
CA THR A 22 16.89 11.83 -25.97
C THR A 22 16.17 10.83 -25.06
N ILE A 23 15.09 11.28 -24.38
CA ILE A 23 14.29 10.40 -23.52
C ILE A 23 13.64 9.27 -24.32
N ARG A 24 13.14 9.55 -25.53
CA ARG A 24 12.58 8.52 -26.43
C ARG A 24 13.64 7.46 -26.76
N GLN A 25 14.82 7.88 -27.15
CA GLN A 25 15.92 6.97 -27.49
C GLN A 25 16.35 6.11 -26.29
N GLU A 26 16.46 6.69 -25.10
CA GLU A 26 16.76 5.96 -23.88
C GLU A 26 15.69 4.92 -23.54
N LEU A 27 14.40 5.31 -23.60
CA LEU A 27 13.30 4.39 -23.34
C LEU A 27 13.23 3.26 -24.38
N GLU A 28 13.46 3.55 -25.66
CA GLU A 28 13.54 2.50 -26.71
C GLU A 28 14.72 1.56 -26.48
N TYR A 29 15.87 2.11 -26.07
CA TYR A 29 17.05 1.31 -25.73
C TYR A 29 16.76 0.34 -24.58
N ILE A 30 16.11 0.83 -23.52
CA ILE A 30 15.74 0.03 -22.36
C ILE A 30 14.68 -1.02 -22.75
N ALA A 31 13.60 -0.62 -23.43
CA ALA A 31 12.50 -1.49 -23.82
C ALA A 31 12.91 -2.69 -24.69
N LYS A 32 13.99 -2.53 -25.49
CA LYS A 32 14.56 -3.60 -26.33
C LYS A 32 15.40 -4.61 -25.56
N ARG A 33 15.81 -4.30 -24.32
CA ARG A 33 16.79 -5.07 -23.54
C ARG A 33 16.28 -5.58 -22.21
N THR A 34 15.17 -5.02 -21.74
CA THR A 34 14.58 -5.41 -20.47
C THR A 34 13.49 -6.46 -20.65
N GLU A 35 13.20 -7.21 -19.59
CA GLU A 35 12.06 -8.11 -19.54
C GLU A 35 10.77 -7.30 -19.39
N LYS A 36 9.67 -7.82 -19.93
CA LYS A 36 8.39 -7.08 -20.01
C LYS A 36 7.75 -6.78 -18.65
N ASP A 37 8.07 -7.55 -17.63
CA ASP A 37 7.59 -7.37 -16.26
C ASP A 37 8.50 -6.48 -15.40
N THR A 38 9.59 -5.94 -15.97
CA THR A 38 10.45 -4.98 -15.28
C THR A 38 9.75 -3.64 -15.11
N GLU A 39 9.76 -3.12 -13.88
CA GLU A 39 9.25 -1.80 -13.54
C GLU A 39 10.17 -0.69 -14.05
N LEU A 40 9.60 0.40 -14.55
CA LEU A 40 10.34 1.62 -14.86
C LEU A 40 10.31 2.57 -13.66
N VAL A 41 11.48 2.91 -13.13
CA VAL A 41 11.61 3.94 -12.09
C VAL A 41 12.08 5.24 -12.73
N ILE A 42 11.25 6.29 -12.65
CA ILE A 42 11.61 7.64 -13.08
C ILE A 42 12.16 8.40 -11.87
N THR A 43 13.44 8.72 -11.90
CA THR A 43 14.17 9.35 -10.78
C THR A 43 14.01 10.87 -10.75
N ASP A 44 12.85 11.39 -11.16
CA ASP A 44 12.48 12.79 -11.04
C ASP A 44 11.68 13.00 -9.74
N ASP A 45 12.08 13.98 -8.92
CA ASP A 45 11.42 14.29 -7.64
C ASP A 45 10.02 14.92 -7.81
N ASN A 46 9.64 15.33 -9.02
CA ASN A 46 8.43 16.11 -9.29
C ASN A 46 7.77 15.82 -10.64
N PHE A 47 7.84 14.59 -11.14
CA PHE A 47 7.27 14.21 -12.44
C PHE A 47 5.77 14.60 -12.52
N GLY A 48 5.39 15.21 -13.64
CA GLY A 48 4.05 15.77 -13.84
C GLY A 48 3.88 17.22 -13.36
N MET A 49 4.92 17.86 -12.81
CA MET A 49 4.86 19.24 -12.37
C MET A 49 5.00 20.25 -13.53
N TYR A 50 5.74 19.90 -14.57
CA TYR A 50 6.07 20.79 -15.67
C TYR A 50 5.29 20.46 -16.94
N LYS A 51 5.14 21.46 -17.84
CA LYS A 51 4.39 21.29 -19.11
C LYS A 51 5.05 20.24 -20.01
N GLU A 52 6.36 20.16 -19.98
CA GLU A 52 7.15 19.21 -20.76
C GLU A 52 6.92 17.76 -20.36
N ASP A 53 6.49 17.51 -19.13
CA ASP A 53 6.18 16.16 -18.64
C ASP A 53 4.99 15.54 -19.38
N VAL A 54 4.10 16.38 -19.94
CA VAL A 54 3.00 15.94 -20.82
C VAL A 54 3.56 15.34 -22.11
N GLU A 55 4.60 15.93 -22.68
CA GLU A 55 5.25 15.38 -23.89
C GLU A 55 6.00 14.09 -23.58
N ILE A 56 6.64 14.00 -22.41
CA ILE A 56 7.25 12.75 -21.93
C ILE A 56 6.20 11.66 -21.73
N ALA A 57 5.02 12.00 -21.19
CA ALA A 57 3.90 11.07 -21.04
C ALA A 57 3.43 10.50 -22.39
N LYS A 58 3.39 11.33 -23.45
CA LYS A 58 3.07 10.85 -24.81
C LYS A 58 4.13 9.90 -25.33
N VAL A 59 5.41 10.17 -25.08
CA VAL A 59 6.50 9.25 -25.43
C VAL A 59 6.34 7.93 -24.70
N LEU A 60 6.08 7.95 -23.40
CA LEU A 60 5.85 6.73 -22.60
C LEU A 60 4.66 5.91 -23.12
N ARG A 61 3.54 6.55 -23.43
CA ARG A 61 2.37 5.91 -24.06
C ARG A 61 2.76 5.19 -25.36
N ASP A 62 3.52 5.85 -26.23
CA ASP A 62 3.94 5.29 -27.52
C ASP A 62 4.89 4.10 -27.34
N ILE A 63 5.79 4.17 -26.36
CA ILE A 63 6.69 3.07 -25.97
C ILE A 63 5.88 1.89 -25.44
N ILE A 64 4.92 2.14 -24.54
CA ILE A 64 4.05 1.10 -23.98
C ILE A 64 3.28 0.40 -25.12
N LYS A 65 2.71 1.18 -26.03
CA LYS A 65 1.99 0.66 -27.21
C LYS A 65 2.87 -0.21 -28.11
N LYS A 66 4.12 0.21 -28.33
CA LYS A 66 5.05 -0.46 -29.26
C LYS A 66 5.68 -1.72 -28.66
N TYR A 67 6.06 -1.66 -27.38
CA TYR A 67 6.88 -2.69 -26.74
C TYR A 67 6.14 -3.49 -25.68
N ASN A 68 4.89 -3.12 -25.32
CA ASN A 68 4.16 -3.64 -24.15
C ASN A 68 4.98 -3.55 -22.85
N TRP A 69 5.72 -2.45 -22.70
CA TRP A 69 6.60 -2.13 -21.56
C TRP A 69 6.70 -0.60 -21.41
N PRO A 70 6.79 -0.07 -20.16
CA PRO A 70 6.65 -0.77 -18.88
C PRO A 70 5.19 -1.09 -18.53
N LEU A 71 4.99 -2.12 -17.71
CA LEU A 71 3.67 -2.43 -17.14
C LEU A 71 3.35 -1.57 -15.91
N THR A 72 4.40 -1.15 -15.18
CA THR A 72 4.31 -0.28 -14.01
C THR A 72 5.40 0.78 -14.04
N ILE A 73 5.03 2.00 -13.63
CA ILE A 73 5.95 3.13 -13.48
C ILE A 73 5.90 3.59 -12.04
N ASP A 74 7.06 3.64 -11.40
CA ASP A 74 7.24 4.28 -10.10
C ASP A 74 7.96 5.62 -10.26
N CYS A 75 7.47 6.68 -9.63
CA CYS A 75 8.08 7.99 -9.61
C CYS A 75 7.57 8.86 -8.47
N ALA A 76 8.39 9.79 -8.01
CA ALA A 76 7.91 10.88 -7.18
C ALA A 76 7.13 11.90 -8.04
N ARG A 77 5.92 12.24 -7.62
CA ARG A 77 5.02 13.09 -8.40
C ARG A 77 5.02 14.53 -7.89
N GLY A 78 4.93 15.47 -8.83
CA GLY A 78 4.83 16.89 -8.51
C GLY A 78 3.58 17.20 -7.67
N LYS A 79 3.72 18.05 -6.64
CA LYS A 79 2.65 18.29 -5.66
C LYS A 79 1.82 19.52 -5.94
N SER A 80 2.27 20.41 -6.82
CA SER A 80 1.67 21.74 -7.01
C SER A 80 0.72 21.86 -8.21
N GLN A 81 0.65 20.84 -9.08
CA GLN A 81 -0.11 20.85 -10.32
C GLN A 81 -0.95 19.59 -10.49
N PRO A 82 -1.98 19.35 -9.66
CA PRO A 82 -2.75 18.09 -9.67
C PRO A 82 -3.44 17.83 -11.01
N GLU A 83 -3.93 18.87 -11.70
CA GLU A 83 -4.59 18.76 -13.00
C GLU A 83 -3.63 18.14 -14.05
N ARG A 84 -2.38 18.59 -14.05
CA ARG A 84 -1.36 18.07 -14.98
C ARG A 84 -0.93 16.66 -14.61
N ILE A 85 -0.83 16.35 -13.33
CA ILE A 85 -0.51 14.98 -12.87
C ILE A 85 -1.60 14.02 -13.32
N VAL A 86 -2.88 14.40 -13.20
CA VAL A 86 -4.01 13.61 -13.71
C VAL A 86 -3.93 13.46 -15.23
N GLU A 87 -3.62 14.54 -15.97
CA GLU A 87 -3.43 14.50 -17.42
C GLU A 87 -2.31 13.53 -17.82
N VAL A 88 -1.14 13.63 -17.19
CA VAL A 88 0.02 12.75 -17.42
C VAL A 88 -0.34 11.29 -17.14
N SER A 89 -0.99 11.02 -16.00
CA SER A 89 -1.44 9.66 -15.65
C SER A 89 -2.43 9.11 -16.68
N ARG A 90 -3.41 9.92 -17.10
CA ARG A 90 -4.40 9.51 -18.11
C ARG A 90 -3.74 9.18 -19.46
N ILE A 91 -2.77 9.99 -19.92
CA ILE A 91 -2.05 9.73 -21.17
C ILE A 91 -1.28 8.41 -21.08
N ILE A 92 -0.56 8.17 -20.01
CA ILE A 92 0.24 6.95 -19.83
C ILE A 92 -0.64 5.71 -19.73
N ASN A 93 -1.77 5.81 -19.01
CA ASN A 93 -2.67 4.69 -18.75
C ASN A 93 -3.58 4.32 -19.94
N GLN A 94 -3.55 5.06 -21.07
CA GLN A 94 -4.39 4.78 -22.25
C GLN A 94 -4.23 3.37 -22.80
N GLN A 95 -3.10 2.72 -22.61
CA GLN A 95 -2.83 1.37 -23.12
C GLN A 95 -3.04 0.27 -22.08
N ASN A 96 -2.70 0.56 -20.83
CA ASN A 96 -2.83 -0.37 -19.71
C ASN A 96 -3.23 0.42 -18.45
N ASP A 97 -4.39 0.12 -17.90
CA ASP A 97 -4.86 0.72 -16.66
C ASP A 97 -3.89 0.48 -15.49
N GLY A 98 -3.64 1.54 -14.72
CA GLY A 98 -2.80 1.46 -13.51
C GLY A 98 -1.28 1.41 -13.78
N THR A 99 -0.81 1.66 -15.01
CA THR A 99 0.62 1.76 -15.30
C THR A 99 1.29 2.88 -14.49
N LEU A 100 0.68 4.06 -14.43
CA LEU A 100 1.08 5.16 -13.55
C LEU A 100 -0.07 5.51 -12.60
N ARG A 101 0.11 5.22 -11.30
CA ARG A 101 -0.90 5.50 -10.27
C ARG A 101 -0.86 6.95 -9.83
N LEU A 102 -2.01 7.47 -9.43
CA LEU A 102 -2.09 8.76 -8.73
C LEU A 102 -1.61 8.58 -7.29
N ALA A 103 -0.85 9.54 -6.77
CA ALA A 103 -0.42 9.55 -5.38
C ALA A 103 -0.53 10.96 -4.79
N ALA A 104 -0.97 11.01 -3.54
CA ALA A 104 -1.04 12.22 -2.75
C ALA A 104 -0.24 12.04 -1.46
N SER A 105 0.94 12.67 -1.41
CA SER A 105 1.83 12.62 -0.23
C SER A 105 1.43 13.71 0.75
N PHE A 106 0.60 13.37 1.73
CA PHE A 106 0.13 14.32 2.77
C PHE A 106 1.15 14.49 3.90
N GLN A 107 1.81 13.43 4.30
CA GLN A 107 2.66 13.26 5.48
C GLN A 107 1.88 13.35 6.81
N SER A 108 0.95 14.28 6.94
CA SER A 108 -0.06 14.45 7.98
C SER A 108 -1.21 15.30 7.43
N THR A 109 -2.38 15.23 8.03
CA THR A 109 -3.51 16.15 7.77
C THR A 109 -3.67 17.21 8.86
N ASP A 110 -2.90 17.14 9.93
CA ASP A 110 -2.96 18.07 11.05
C ASP A 110 -2.13 19.34 10.77
N GLU A 111 -2.75 20.52 10.92
CA GLU A 111 -2.15 21.81 10.58
C GLU A 111 -0.94 22.15 11.47
N GLU A 112 -0.96 21.78 12.77
CA GLU A 112 0.14 22.01 13.68
C GLU A 112 1.36 21.16 13.29
N ILE A 113 1.14 19.87 12.98
CA ILE A 113 2.20 18.99 12.47
C ILE A 113 2.77 19.54 11.18
N LEU A 114 1.92 19.94 10.23
CA LEU A 114 2.35 20.51 8.94
C LEU A 114 3.17 21.79 9.14
N LYS A 115 2.80 22.65 10.09
CA LYS A 115 3.57 23.82 10.47
C LYS A 115 4.94 23.45 11.06
N ASN A 116 5.00 22.46 11.95
CA ASN A 116 6.24 22.00 12.58
C ASN A 116 7.24 21.45 11.55
N ILE A 117 6.75 20.78 10.51
CA ILE A 117 7.58 20.24 9.43
C ILE A 117 7.72 21.19 8.22
N LYS A 118 7.28 22.44 8.34
CA LYS A 118 7.34 23.49 7.30
C LYS A 118 6.74 23.05 5.96
N ARG A 119 5.59 22.36 6.02
CA ARG A 119 4.91 21.82 4.84
C ARG A 119 3.54 22.46 4.64
N LYS A 120 3.18 22.67 3.37
CA LYS A 120 1.80 22.95 2.96
C LYS A 120 1.30 21.79 2.12
N ASN A 121 0.18 21.21 2.51
CA ASN A 121 -0.54 20.26 1.67
C ASN A 121 -1.33 20.97 0.58
N LEU A 122 -1.76 20.22 -0.43
CA LEU A 122 -2.72 20.72 -1.41
C LEU A 122 -4.02 21.12 -0.70
N ALA A 123 -4.65 22.21 -1.14
CA ALA A 123 -6.00 22.56 -0.70
C ALA A 123 -6.98 21.42 -1.04
N ILE A 124 -8.04 21.29 -0.25
CA ILE A 124 -9.05 20.23 -0.40
C ILE A 124 -9.62 20.19 -1.83
N GLU A 125 -9.90 21.35 -2.42
CA GLU A 125 -10.41 21.47 -3.79
C GLU A 125 -9.48 20.82 -4.82
N LYS A 126 -8.17 20.97 -4.63
CA LYS A 126 -7.15 20.36 -5.51
C LYS A 126 -7.01 18.85 -5.28
N VAL A 127 -7.23 18.38 -4.05
CA VAL A 127 -7.27 16.96 -3.76
C VAL A 127 -8.50 16.31 -4.38
N MET A 128 -9.64 17.00 -4.39
CA MET A 128 -10.87 16.55 -5.03
C MET A 128 -10.73 16.34 -6.55
N ILE A 129 -9.73 16.96 -7.20
CA ILE A 129 -9.44 16.69 -8.61
C ILE A 129 -9.03 15.22 -8.81
N TYR A 130 -8.23 14.66 -7.89
CA TYR A 130 -7.85 13.25 -7.94
C TYR A 130 -9.04 12.32 -7.73
N THR A 131 -9.89 12.62 -6.74
CA THR A 131 -11.08 11.80 -6.46
C THR A 131 -12.11 11.88 -7.58
N ASN A 132 -12.36 13.06 -8.13
CA ASN A 132 -13.29 13.25 -9.25
C ASN A 132 -12.78 12.58 -10.53
N SER A 133 -11.47 12.57 -10.79
CA SER A 133 -10.91 11.88 -11.95
C SER A 133 -11.13 10.38 -11.92
N ARG A 134 -11.18 9.77 -10.73
CA ARG A 134 -11.51 8.33 -10.55
C ARG A 134 -12.94 7.98 -10.92
N GLN A 135 -13.89 8.89 -10.69
CA GLN A 135 -15.30 8.69 -11.03
C GLN A 135 -15.56 8.79 -12.54
N THR A 136 -14.73 9.54 -13.26
CA THR A 136 -14.91 9.78 -14.70
C THR A 136 -14.04 8.89 -15.59
N ASP A 137 -13.01 8.26 -15.01
CA ASP A 137 -12.03 7.49 -15.77
C ASP A 137 -11.51 6.32 -14.90
N SER A 138 -11.88 5.10 -15.27
CA SER A 138 -11.46 3.88 -14.59
C SER A 138 -9.95 3.68 -14.56
N SER A 139 -9.22 4.27 -15.52
CA SER A 139 -7.75 4.21 -15.59
C SER A 139 -7.06 4.92 -14.42
N THR A 140 -7.78 5.76 -13.68
CA THR A 140 -7.25 6.54 -12.54
C THR A 140 -7.73 6.02 -11.18
N ASN A 141 -8.30 4.82 -11.12
CA ASN A 141 -8.92 4.28 -9.91
C ASN A 141 -7.98 4.03 -8.71
N ASP A 142 -6.68 4.00 -8.93
CA ASP A 142 -5.68 3.75 -7.88
C ASP A 142 -5.13 5.05 -7.31
N LEU A 143 -5.71 5.53 -6.19
CA LEU A 143 -5.17 6.65 -5.42
C LEU A 143 -4.35 6.13 -4.24
N SER A 144 -3.10 6.56 -4.15
CA SER A 144 -2.21 6.29 -3.02
C SER A 144 -2.13 7.52 -2.11
N ALA A 145 -2.25 7.31 -0.80
CA ALA A 145 -2.01 8.32 0.23
C ALA A 145 -0.77 7.95 1.04
N GLU A 146 0.09 8.93 1.31
CA GLU A 146 1.36 8.71 2.01
C GLU A 146 1.44 9.59 3.26
N PHE A 147 1.84 8.98 4.38
CA PHE A 147 2.02 9.62 5.69
C PHE A 147 3.39 9.29 6.27
N ILE A 148 3.81 10.08 7.27
CA ILE A 148 5.03 9.82 8.06
C ILE A 148 4.64 9.84 9.54
N THR A 149 5.14 8.88 10.33
CA THR A 149 4.98 8.79 11.78
C THR A 149 6.30 8.36 12.45
N PRO A 150 6.62 8.87 13.67
CA PRO A 150 5.99 9.95 14.40
C PRO A 150 6.55 11.32 13.99
N LEU A 151 5.71 12.22 13.53
CA LEU A 151 6.13 13.61 13.25
C LEU A 151 6.04 14.49 14.51
N PRO A 152 6.80 15.60 14.60
CA PRO A 152 6.71 16.56 15.71
C PRO A 152 5.30 17.12 15.91
N GLY A 153 4.74 16.92 17.11
CA GLY A 153 3.38 17.34 17.43
C GLY A 153 2.32 16.27 17.17
N GLU A 154 2.71 15.07 16.73
CA GLU A 154 1.78 13.95 16.50
C GLU A 154 1.30 13.35 17.83
N THR A 155 0.06 12.86 17.80
CA THR A 155 -0.61 12.10 18.86
C THR A 155 -1.42 10.98 18.23
N ILE A 156 -1.84 9.95 18.97
CA ILE A 156 -2.71 8.89 18.46
C ILE A 156 -3.96 9.47 17.74
N PRO A 157 -4.73 10.41 18.33
CA PRO A 157 -5.88 10.98 17.65
C PRO A 157 -5.55 11.69 16.33
N LYS A 158 -4.45 12.44 16.24
CA LYS A 158 -4.02 13.13 15.02
C LYS A 158 -3.60 12.13 13.95
N HIS A 159 -2.87 11.08 14.33
CA HIS A 159 -2.50 9.98 13.45
C HIS A 159 -3.75 9.29 12.88
N TYR A 160 -4.68 8.90 13.75
CA TYR A 160 -5.95 8.25 13.36
C TYR A 160 -6.80 9.15 12.46
N ASN A 161 -6.83 10.46 12.69
CA ASN A 161 -7.53 11.41 11.81
C ASN A 161 -6.92 11.45 10.40
N SER A 162 -5.59 11.38 10.30
CA SER A 162 -4.90 11.31 9.00
C SER A 162 -5.24 10.02 8.24
N LEU A 163 -5.25 8.88 8.93
CA LEU A 163 -5.65 7.59 8.34
C LEU A 163 -7.15 7.57 7.97
N ARG A 164 -8.02 8.10 8.83
CA ARG A 164 -9.45 8.25 8.57
C ARG A 164 -9.71 9.08 7.30
N TYR A 165 -9.00 10.19 7.16
CA TYR A 165 -9.10 11.02 5.96
C TYR A 165 -8.74 10.22 4.69
N ALA A 166 -7.65 9.44 4.73
CA ALA A 166 -7.27 8.59 3.60
C ALA A 166 -8.32 7.52 3.28
N VAL A 167 -8.87 6.86 4.31
CA VAL A 167 -9.76 5.70 4.15
C VAL A 167 -11.20 6.11 3.84
N ASP A 168 -11.75 7.10 4.54
CA ASP A 168 -13.17 7.48 4.45
C ASP A 168 -13.41 8.63 3.48
N THR A 169 -12.51 9.63 3.40
CA THR A 169 -12.71 10.82 2.55
C THR A 169 -12.10 10.63 1.16
N LEU A 170 -10.87 10.16 1.09
CA LEU A 170 -10.19 9.94 -0.19
C LEU A 170 -10.53 8.59 -0.81
N GLU A 171 -11.04 7.66 -0.03
CA GLU A 171 -11.23 6.25 -0.42
C GLU A 171 -9.96 5.68 -1.08
N ALA A 172 -8.80 6.01 -0.53
CA ALA A 172 -7.53 5.60 -1.09
C ALA A 172 -7.44 4.07 -1.14
N SER A 173 -7.06 3.54 -2.31
CA SER A 173 -6.84 2.11 -2.51
C SER A 173 -5.49 1.65 -1.96
N ARG A 174 -4.59 2.59 -1.70
CA ARG A 174 -3.28 2.34 -1.10
C ARG A 174 -2.97 3.41 -0.06
N VAL A 175 -2.55 2.95 1.11
CA VAL A 175 -2.11 3.84 2.20
C VAL A 175 -0.73 3.37 2.66
N ASP A 176 0.26 4.22 2.49
CA ASP A 176 1.62 3.99 2.94
C ASP A 176 1.95 4.91 4.12
N VAL A 177 2.30 4.33 5.25
CA VAL A 177 2.79 5.06 6.42
C VAL A 177 4.26 4.73 6.61
N HIS A 178 5.09 5.75 6.46
CA HIS A 178 6.53 5.64 6.61
C HIS A 178 6.95 6.00 8.03
N GLN A 179 7.87 5.23 8.61
CA GLN A 179 8.52 5.63 9.83
C GLN A 179 9.43 6.83 9.58
N LEU A 180 9.39 7.84 10.46
CA LEU A 180 10.30 8.97 10.37
C LEU A 180 11.74 8.50 10.61
N TYR A 181 12.60 8.71 9.64
CA TYR A 181 14.04 8.56 9.78
C TYR A 181 14.74 9.88 9.49
N LEU A 182 15.87 10.08 10.15
CA LEU A 182 16.62 11.33 10.11
C LEU A 182 17.58 11.28 8.93
N VAL A 183 17.23 12.00 7.86
CA VAL A 183 18.06 12.10 6.64
C VAL A 183 19.19 13.09 6.88
N TYR A 184 20.42 12.68 6.61
CA TYR A 184 21.58 13.57 6.69
C TYR A 184 21.42 14.82 5.82
N GLY A 185 21.69 15.98 6.41
CA GLY A 185 21.52 17.29 5.78
C GLY A 185 20.10 17.85 5.79
N ALA A 186 19.11 17.11 6.28
CA ALA A 186 17.77 17.65 6.53
C ALA A 186 17.72 18.36 7.90
N GLU A 187 16.95 19.42 8.04
CA GLU A 187 16.77 20.19 9.30
C GLU A 187 16.32 19.28 10.46
N MET A 188 15.52 18.25 10.17
CA MET A 188 15.06 17.30 11.18
C MET A 188 16.18 16.47 11.82
N HIS A 189 17.34 16.36 11.14
CA HIS A 189 18.54 15.68 11.66
C HIS A 189 19.37 16.54 12.61
N ASP A 190 19.12 17.86 12.68
CA ASP A 190 19.90 18.78 13.50
C ASP A 190 19.64 18.53 14.99
N SER A 191 20.71 18.58 15.79
CA SER A 191 20.65 18.35 17.25
C SER A 191 19.68 19.30 17.97
N GLU A 192 19.56 20.54 17.50
CA GLU A 192 18.62 21.52 18.04
C GLU A 192 17.17 21.10 17.79
N THR A 193 16.86 20.60 16.61
CA THR A 193 15.52 20.10 16.24
C THR A 193 15.17 18.85 17.04
N ILE A 194 16.09 17.90 17.16
CA ILE A 194 15.92 16.69 17.97
C ILE A 194 15.63 17.06 19.43
N LYS A 195 16.41 17.99 20.00
CA LYS A 195 16.22 18.47 21.38
C LYS A 195 14.92 19.24 21.56
N LYS A 196 14.55 20.10 20.60
CA LYS A 196 13.32 20.90 20.64
C LYS A 196 12.07 20.04 20.76
N TYR A 197 12.02 18.93 20.05
CA TYR A 197 10.86 18.04 20.04
C TYR A 197 11.05 16.79 20.92
N GLU A 198 12.14 16.73 21.69
CA GLU A 198 12.47 15.59 22.58
C GLU A 198 12.35 14.25 21.85
N MET A 199 12.91 14.16 20.64
CA MET A 199 12.77 12.98 19.81
C MET A 199 13.48 11.78 20.44
N ASP A 200 12.77 10.65 20.61
CA ASP A 200 13.39 9.34 20.91
C ASP A 200 13.99 8.79 19.61
N VAL A 201 15.29 9.04 19.45
CA VAL A 201 16.06 8.63 18.27
C VAL A 201 16.73 7.30 18.55
N ARG A 202 16.54 6.34 17.65
CA ARG A 202 17.15 5.02 17.73
C ARG A 202 17.82 4.63 16.43
N HIS A 203 18.55 3.53 16.43
CA HIS A 203 19.34 3.03 15.32
C HIS A 203 18.80 1.69 14.83
N ARG A 204 18.76 1.51 13.49
CA ARG A 204 18.42 0.23 12.88
C ARG A 204 19.19 0.03 11.57
N ILE A 205 19.19 -1.20 11.07
CA ILE A 205 19.63 -1.48 9.70
C ILE A 205 18.64 -0.82 8.73
N PHE A 206 19.16 -0.15 7.71
CA PHE A 206 18.35 0.44 6.65
C PHE A 206 17.68 -0.68 5.84
N ILE A 207 16.37 -0.57 5.65
CA ILE A 207 15.57 -1.61 4.99
C ILE A 207 16.08 -1.86 3.56
N ASN A 208 16.37 -3.12 3.24
CA ASN A 208 16.90 -3.58 1.96
C ASN A 208 18.30 -3.05 1.59
N ALA A 209 19.02 -2.42 2.51
CA ALA A 209 20.39 -1.92 2.30
C ALA A 209 21.42 -2.81 3.02
N TYR A 210 21.39 -4.10 2.72
CA TYR A 210 22.31 -5.11 3.26
C TYR A 210 22.58 -6.19 2.20
N GLY A 211 23.75 -6.79 2.27
CA GLY A 211 24.13 -7.82 1.33
C GLY A 211 25.47 -8.49 1.68
N ILE A 212 25.79 -9.53 0.95
CA ILE A 212 27.07 -10.23 1.04
C ILE A 212 27.78 -10.05 -0.31
N TYR A 213 28.86 -9.30 -0.30
CA TYR A 213 29.63 -8.96 -1.49
C TYR A 213 30.84 -9.89 -1.62
N SER A 214 31.19 -10.28 -2.85
CA SER A 214 32.41 -11.03 -3.14
C SER A 214 33.52 -10.06 -3.57
N ILE A 215 34.62 -10.03 -2.81
CA ILE A 215 35.81 -9.23 -3.10
C ILE A 215 36.98 -10.21 -3.20
N GLY A 216 37.32 -10.58 -4.42
CA GLY A 216 38.23 -11.72 -4.67
C GLY A 216 37.62 -12.99 -4.07
N ASP A 217 38.42 -13.72 -3.27
CA ASP A 217 37.94 -14.94 -2.60
C ASP A 217 37.23 -14.71 -1.27
N ARG A 218 37.09 -13.44 -0.87
CA ARG A 218 36.41 -13.09 0.40
C ARG A 218 34.96 -12.73 0.18
N LYS A 219 34.10 -13.21 1.08
CA LYS A 219 32.72 -12.77 1.22
C LYS A 219 32.62 -11.75 2.34
N VAL A 220 32.25 -10.52 1.98
CA VAL A 220 32.16 -9.38 2.91
C VAL A 220 30.70 -9.04 3.12
N PRO A 221 30.12 -9.31 4.31
CA PRO A 221 28.80 -8.87 4.65
C PRO A 221 28.81 -7.35 4.96
N CYS A 222 27.88 -6.62 4.39
CA CYS A 222 27.72 -5.18 4.58
C CYS A 222 26.27 -4.83 4.84
N ALA A 223 26.02 -3.82 5.68
CA ALA A 223 24.71 -3.23 5.88
C ALA A 223 24.84 -1.72 6.10
N GLU A 224 23.88 -0.97 5.56
CA GLU A 224 23.73 0.44 5.91
C GLU A 224 22.82 0.58 7.14
N THR A 225 23.03 1.63 7.90
CA THR A 225 22.25 1.93 9.11
C THR A 225 21.64 3.31 9.03
N ASN A 226 20.51 3.50 9.66
CA ASN A 226 19.86 4.81 9.77
C ASN A 226 19.39 5.10 11.19
N LYS A 227 19.20 6.39 11.46
CA LYS A 227 18.52 6.87 12.68
C LYS A 227 17.04 6.95 12.38
N VAL A 228 16.23 6.34 13.24
CA VAL A 228 14.77 6.38 13.20
C VAL A 228 14.22 7.07 14.44
N VAL A 229 13.12 7.77 14.27
CA VAL A 229 12.38 8.34 15.40
C VAL A 229 11.27 7.37 15.78
N VAL A 230 11.11 7.12 17.08
CA VAL A 230 10.11 6.20 17.63
C VAL A 230 9.21 6.86 18.67
N GLY A 231 9.42 8.15 18.93
CA GLY A 231 8.63 8.95 19.84
C GLY A 231 9.12 10.40 19.87
N ASN A 232 8.37 11.27 20.50
CA ASN A 232 8.70 12.67 20.72
C ASN A 232 7.94 13.19 21.94
N ASN A 233 8.02 14.49 22.24
CA ASN A 233 7.35 15.11 23.40
C ASN A 233 5.81 15.03 23.39
N THR A 234 5.18 14.57 22.30
CA THR A 234 3.71 14.44 22.17
C THR A 234 3.24 13.02 21.89
N LEU A 235 4.16 12.11 21.59
CA LEU A 235 3.89 10.71 21.31
C LEU A 235 5.01 9.84 21.91
N SER A 236 4.71 9.06 22.92
CA SER A 236 5.64 8.10 23.52
C SER A 236 5.94 6.91 22.60
N PHE A 237 6.96 6.11 22.93
CA PHE A 237 7.27 4.91 22.15
C PHE A 237 6.12 3.88 22.15
N ASP A 238 5.41 3.70 23.26
CA ASP A 238 4.29 2.77 23.32
C ASP A 238 3.08 3.28 22.50
N GLU A 239 2.83 4.59 22.50
CA GLU A 239 1.82 5.21 21.63
C GLU A 239 2.22 5.13 20.15
N PHE A 240 3.50 5.23 19.82
CA PHE A 240 4.00 4.97 18.48
C PHE A 240 3.70 3.51 18.04
N ILE A 241 3.93 2.52 18.92
CA ILE A 241 3.55 1.12 18.63
C ILE A 241 2.06 0.99 18.39
N GLU A 242 1.23 1.68 19.14
CA GLU A 242 -0.22 1.71 18.95
C GLU A 242 -0.61 2.28 17.56
N CYS A 243 0.04 3.36 17.13
CA CYS A 243 -0.11 3.89 15.77
C CYS A 243 0.31 2.85 14.72
N ARG A 244 1.44 2.15 14.93
CA ARG A 244 1.94 1.13 14.00
C ARG A 244 0.99 -0.08 13.87
N ILE A 245 0.30 -0.46 14.95
CA ILE A 245 -0.74 -1.50 14.89
C ILE A 245 -1.87 -1.05 13.96
N MET A 246 -2.34 0.18 14.07
CA MET A 246 -3.38 0.70 13.16
C MET A 246 -2.87 0.77 11.71
N ASP A 247 -1.61 1.16 11.48
CA ASP A 247 -0.99 1.12 10.15
C ASP A 247 -1.02 -0.28 9.53
N LEU A 248 -0.72 -1.31 10.36
CA LEU A 248 -0.81 -2.70 9.91
C LEU A 248 -2.24 -3.09 9.54
N LEU A 249 -3.25 -2.69 10.32
CA LEU A 249 -4.65 -2.99 10.01
C LEU A 249 -5.09 -2.30 8.72
N VAL A 250 -4.74 -1.05 8.52
CA VAL A 250 -4.96 -0.36 7.24
C VAL A 250 -4.28 -1.12 6.10
N LYS A 251 -3.05 -1.58 6.31
CA LYS A 251 -2.29 -2.33 5.30
C LYS A 251 -2.90 -3.69 4.97
N ILE A 252 -3.52 -4.37 5.94
CA ILE A 252 -4.17 -5.68 5.75
C ILE A 252 -5.56 -5.52 5.12
N PHE A 253 -6.39 -4.59 5.61
CA PHE A 253 -7.80 -4.55 5.27
C PHE A 253 -8.15 -3.56 4.14
N ILE A 254 -7.31 -2.55 3.89
CA ILE A 254 -7.57 -1.48 2.93
C ILE A 254 -6.62 -1.53 1.74
N ASP A 255 -5.32 -1.71 1.99
CA ASP A 255 -4.28 -1.56 0.97
C ASP A 255 -4.43 -2.58 -0.18
N HIS A 256 -4.65 -2.06 -1.39
CA HIS A 256 -4.99 -2.81 -2.61
C HIS A 256 -6.38 -3.48 -2.61
N ASP A 257 -7.33 -2.91 -1.87
CA ASP A 257 -8.75 -3.27 -1.85
C ASP A 257 -9.06 -4.77 -1.63
N PRO A 258 -8.43 -5.44 -0.65
CA PRO A 258 -8.59 -6.88 -0.49
C PRO A 258 -10.00 -7.30 -0.06
N PHE A 259 -10.79 -6.39 0.48
CA PHE A 259 -12.16 -6.61 0.95
C PHE A 259 -13.17 -5.66 0.28
N ARG A 260 -12.87 -5.22 -0.97
CA ARG A 260 -13.72 -4.25 -1.70
C ARG A 260 -15.19 -4.67 -1.78
N GLU A 261 -15.48 -5.97 -1.82
CA GLU A 261 -16.83 -6.53 -1.93
C GLU A 261 -17.73 -6.13 -0.73
N VAL A 262 -17.14 -6.01 0.46
CA VAL A 262 -17.86 -5.63 1.67
C VAL A 262 -17.63 -4.18 2.06
N ILE A 263 -16.46 -3.61 1.74
CA ILE A 263 -16.16 -2.20 2.01
C ILE A 263 -17.04 -1.28 1.15
N GLY A 264 -17.25 -1.62 -0.13
CA GLY A 264 -18.16 -0.88 -0.99
C GLY A 264 -19.59 -0.84 -0.42
N PHE A 265 -20.08 -1.96 0.07
CA PHE A 265 -21.39 -2.04 0.74
C PHE A 265 -21.44 -1.16 2.01
N VAL A 266 -20.40 -1.16 2.84
CA VAL A 266 -20.32 -0.29 4.03
C VAL A 266 -20.39 1.19 3.65
N ARG A 267 -19.63 1.60 2.60
CA ARG A 267 -19.67 2.96 2.07
C ARG A 267 -21.05 3.35 1.56
N LYS A 268 -21.75 2.44 0.85
CA LYS A 268 -23.12 2.66 0.39
C LYS A 268 -24.08 2.95 1.53
N LEU A 269 -23.84 2.37 2.68
CA LEU A 269 -24.62 2.61 3.88
C LEU A 269 -24.17 3.88 4.65
N ASN A 270 -23.27 4.69 4.11
CA ASN A 270 -22.69 5.86 4.77
C ASN A 270 -22.15 5.53 6.17
N LEU A 271 -21.40 4.43 6.29
CA LEU A 271 -20.68 4.05 7.49
C LEU A 271 -19.17 4.29 7.29
N SER A 272 -18.50 4.73 8.36
CA SER A 272 -17.05 4.91 8.33
C SER A 272 -16.34 3.56 8.26
N VAL A 273 -15.50 3.38 7.23
CA VAL A 273 -14.64 2.21 7.08
C VAL A 273 -13.53 2.24 8.13
N PHE A 274 -13.05 3.42 8.51
CA PHE A 274 -12.05 3.55 9.56
C PHE A 274 -12.60 3.14 10.94
N ASP A 275 -13.90 3.39 11.23
CA ASP A 275 -14.54 2.89 12.46
C ASP A 275 -14.63 1.36 12.50
N LEU A 276 -14.69 0.68 11.33
CA LEU A 276 -14.57 -0.78 11.29
C LEU A 276 -13.18 -1.22 11.76
N LEU A 277 -12.11 -0.51 11.37
CA LEU A 277 -10.75 -0.84 11.79
C LEU A 277 -10.55 -0.62 13.29
N ILE A 278 -11.12 0.44 13.86
CA ILE A 278 -11.13 0.66 15.31
C ILE A 278 -11.88 -0.49 16.00
N THR A 279 -13.05 -0.86 15.49
CA THR A 279 -13.84 -1.99 16.04
C THR A 279 -13.07 -3.31 15.92
N LEU A 280 -12.42 -3.56 14.79
CA LEU A 280 -11.53 -4.72 14.60
C LEU A 280 -10.47 -4.78 15.70
N LYS A 281 -9.69 -3.69 15.85
CA LYS A 281 -8.60 -3.60 16.81
C LYS A 281 -9.07 -3.85 18.25
N ASP A 282 -10.09 -3.11 18.66
CA ASP A 282 -10.45 -3.01 20.08
C ASP A 282 -11.36 -4.15 20.54
N LYS A 283 -12.18 -4.73 19.65
CA LYS A 283 -13.27 -5.64 20.06
C LYS A 283 -13.28 -7.00 19.38
N ILE A 284 -12.74 -7.11 18.17
CA ILE A 284 -12.91 -8.30 17.36
C ILE A 284 -11.64 -9.14 17.33
N ILE A 285 -10.50 -8.55 16.97
CA ILE A 285 -9.20 -9.26 16.89
C ILE A 285 -8.87 -10.02 18.19
N PRO A 286 -9.11 -9.47 19.40
CA PRO A 286 -8.84 -10.19 20.64
C PRO A 286 -9.59 -11.51 20.82
N LYS A 287 -10.59 -11.80 19.99
CA LYS A 287 -11.34 -13.06 20.00
C LYS A 287 -10.73 -14.15 19.11
N TYR A 288 -9.72 -13.80 18.31
CA TYR A 288 -9.08 -14.67 17.33
C TYR A 288 -7.61 -14.86 17.66
N ASP A 289 -7.24 -16.04 18.15
CA ASP A 289 -5.87 -16.33 18.58
C ASP A 289 -4.86 -16.09 17.46
N SER A 290 -5.15 -16.54 16.22
CA SER A 290 -4.28 -16.35 15.06
C SER A 290 -4.00 -14.87 14.74
N LEU A 291 -5.00 -13.98 14.88
CA LEU A 291 -4.84 -12.56 14.65
C LEU A 291 -4.17 -11.86 15.83
N THR A 292 -4.42 -12.30 17.05
CA THR A 292 -3.75 -11.81 18.27
C THR A 292 -2.26 -12.14 18.23
N GLU A 293 -1.91 -13.37 17.85
CA GLU A 293 -0.53 -13.79 17.65
C GLU A 293 0.16 -12.99 16.54
N LEU A 294 -0.53 -12.74 15.42
CA LEU A 294 -0.02 -11.91 14.33
C LEU A 294 0.31 -10.48 14.79
N ILE A 295 -0.56 -9.86 15.57
CA ILE A 295 -0.32 -8.51 16.14
C ILE A 295 0.85 -8.54 17.13
N SER A 296 0.91 -9.55 17.98
CA SER A 296 2.01 -9.70 18.95
C SER A 296 3.36 -9.88 18.24
N GLU A 297 3.40 -10.69 17.20
CA GLU A 297 4.58 -10.88 16.37
C GLU A 297 4.99 -9.58 15.65
N PHE A 298 4.02 -8.82 15.16
CA PHE A 298 4.28 -7.51 14.56
C PHE A 298 4.92 -6.54 15.55
N VAL A 299 4.40 -6.47 16.77
CA VAL A 299 4.95 -5.61 17.83
C VAL A 299 6.40 -6.00 18.14
N GLU A 300 6.67 -7.29 18.30
CA GLU A 300 8.04 -7.80 18.51
C GLU A 300 8.97 -7.47 17.35
N LYS A 301 8.53 -7.70 16.12
CA LYS A 301 9.29 -7.36 14.90
C LYS A 301 9.52 -5.85 14.74
N THR A 302 8.63 -5.02 15.26
CA THR A 302 8.81 -3.56 15.25
C THR A 302 9.81 -3.13 16.32
N LYS A 303 9.76 -3.71 17.53
CA LYS A 303 10.61 -3.32 18.67
C LYS A 303 12.03 -3.87 18.59
N LYS A 304 12.18 -5.14 18.21
CA LYS A 304 13.45 -5.88 18.31
C LYS A 304 14.61 -5.33 17.45
N PRO A 305 14.42 -4.87 16.19
CA PRO A 305 15.51 -4.39 15.36
C PRO A 305 15.89 -2.93 15.59
N ILE A 306 15.42 -2.31 16.68
CA ILE A 306 15.61 -0.89 17.00
C ILE A 306 16.48 -0.77 18.24
N TYR A 307 17.70 -0.23 18.07
CA TYR A 307 18.71 -0.13 19.09
C TYR A 307 18.78 1.30 19.64
N LYS A 308 18.83 1.44 20.94
CA LYS A 308 18.91 2.76 21.60
C LYS A 308 20.26 3.42 21.37
N ASP A 309 21.35 2.64 21.42
CA ASP A 309 22.71 3.10 21.17
C ASP A 309 23.24 2.49 19.86
N PHE A 310 23.94 3.30 19.07
CA PHE A 310 24.61 2.84 17.85
C PHE A 310 25.65 1.74 18.13
N LYS A 311 26.34 1.79 19.27
CA LYS A 311 27.28 0.74 19.69
C LYS A 311 26.64 -0.62 19.86
N GLU A 312 25.39 -0.68 20.35
CA GLU A 312 24.64 -1.93 20.46
C GLU A 312 24.38 -2.53 19.06
N LEU A 313 23.99 -1.68 18.10
CA LEU A 313 23.83 -2.10 16.71
C LEU A 313 25.17 -2.54 16.08
N GLU A 314 26.27 -1.82 16.34
CA GLU A 314 27.62 -2.21 15.89
C GLU A 314 28.03 -3.59 16.41
N ILE A 315 27.83 -3.85 17.72
CA ILE A 315 28.08 -5.15 18.34
C ILE A 315 27.23 -6.25 17.69
N PHE A 316 25.96 -5.97 17.38
CA PHE A 316 25.10 -6.90 16.69
C PHE A 316 25.63 -7.20 15.26
N LEU A 317 26.00 -6.16 14.51
CA LEU A 317 26.50 -6.26 13.15
C LEU A 317 27.89 -6.92 13.05
N SER A 318 28.71 -6.84 14.11
CA SER A 318 30.02 -7.51 14.16
C SER A 318 29.91 -9.05 14.22
N LYS A 319 28.73 -9.58 14.51
CA LYS A 319 28.46 -11.03 14.45
C LYS A 319 28.33 -11.46 12.99
N SER A 320 29.17 -12.41 12.56
CA SER A 320 29.23 -12.87 11.17
C SER A 320 27.89 -13.36 10.60
N GLU A 321 26.98 -13.84 11.44
CA GLU A 321 25.67 -14.36 11.05
C GLU A 321 24.59 -13.26 10.92
N ALA A 322 24.75 -12.09 11.57
CA ALA A 322 23.72 -11.07 11.65
C ALA A 322 23.27 -10.57 10.25
N ILE A 323 24.22 -10.14 9.43
CA ILE A 323 23.94 -9.64 8.06
C ILE A 323 23.50 -10.79 7.15
N LYS A 324 24.04 -11.99 7.34
CA LYS A 324 23.64 -13.18 6.61
C LYS A 324 22.17 -13.55 6.89
N ASP A 325 21.73 -13.44 8.15
CA ASP A 325 20.34 -13.67 8.53
C ASP A 325 19.37 -12.67 7.85
N TYR A 326 19.78 -11.40 7.69
CA TYR A 326 19.03 -10.44 6.88
C TYR A 326 19.06 -10.78 5.38
N ALA A 327 20.22 -11.10 4.85
CA ALA A 327 20.40 -11.40 3.42
C ALA A 327 19.67 -12.67 2.98
N THR A 328 19.50 -13.64 3.88
CA THR A 328 18.74 -14.90 3.64
C THR A 328 17.25 -14.77 3.94
N GLY A 329 16.80 -13.65 4.53
CA GLY A 329 15.40 -13.43 4.89
C GLY A 329 14.97 -14.06 6.22
N LYS A 330 15.90 -14.62 7.01
CA LYS A 330 15.63 -15.11 8.37
C LYS A 330 15.29 -13.97 9.33
N LEU A 331 15.92 -12.81 9.14
CA LEU A 331 15.52 -11.55 9.78
C LEU A 331 14.82 -10.65 8.77
N VAL A 332 13.73 -10.02 9.18
CA VAL A 332 12.83 -9.27 8.28
C VAL A 332 13.21 -7.79 8.26
N GLY A 333 13.36 -7.25 7.05
CA GLY A 333 13.63 -5.82 6.86
C GLY A 333 12.39 -4.93 6.92
N ASN A 334 11.18 -5.48 6.65
CA ASN A 334 9.92 -4.72 6.65
C ASN A 334 8.82 -5.54 7.34
N GLU A 335 8.62 -5.26 8.61
CA GLU A 335 7.68 -5.94 9.49
C GLU A 335 6.21 -5.83 9.04
N VAL A 336 5.82 -4.68 8.49
CA VAL A 336 4.44 -4.45 8.01
C VAL A 336 4.11 -5.36 6.84
N LEU A 337 5.00 -5.40 5.85
CA LEU A 337 4.78 -6.20 4.65
C LEU A 337 4.87 -7.70 4.94
N ASP A 338 5.73 -8.09 5.87
CA ASP A 338 5.86 -9.47 6.30
C ASP A 338 4.59 -9.95 7.03
N CYS A 339 4.10 -9.18 8.01
CA CYS A 339 2.87 -9.52 8.72
C CYS A 339 1.63 -9.45 7.81
N LYS A 340 1.58 -8.51 6.83
CA LYS A 340 0.54 -8.53 5.79
C LYS A 340 0.55 -9.85 5.01
N THR A 341 1.73 -10.30 4.60
CA THR A 341 1.87 -11.58 3.89
C THR A 341 1.35 -12.73 4.72
N LYS A 342 1.79 -12.84 5.98
CA LYS A 342 1.37 -13.88 6.92
C LYS A 342 -0.16 -13.85 7.14
N ALA A 343 -0.74 -12.66 7.28
CA ALA A 343 -2.19 -12.48 7.43
C ALA A 343 -2.97 -13.15 6.29
N PHE A 344 -2.57 -12.92 5.03
CA PHE A 344 -3.26 -13.51 3.88
C PHE A 344 -2.96 -14.99 3.66
N MET A 345 -1.78 -15.47 4.03
CA MET A 345 -1.38 -16.86 3.81
C MET A 345 -1.87 -17.79 4.91
N GLU A 346 -1.82 -17.34 6.16
CA GLU A 346 -2.06 -18.20 7.34
C GLU A 346 -3.39 -17.87 8.04
N CYS A 347 -3.83 -16.61 8.04
CA CYS A 347 -5.00 -16.16 8.80
C CYS A 347 -6.22 -15.80 7.91
N SER A 348 -6.22 -16.14 6.62
CA SER A 348 -7.23 -15.68 5.64
C SER A 348 -8.69 -15.90 6.09
N ASP A 349 -8.98 -17.06 6.71
CA ASP A 349 -10.32 -17.39 7.19
C ASP A 349 -10.76 -16.47 8.34
N ASP A 350 -9.86 -16.22 9.28
CA ASP A 350 -10.14 -15.37 10.44
C ASP A 350 -10.17 -13.89 10.05
N LEU A 351 -9.45 -13.47 9.02
CA LEU A 351 -9.61 -12.14 8.43
C LEU A 351 -11.03 -11.93 7.88
N HIS A 352 -11.59 -12.91 7.15
CA HIS A 352 -12.95 -12.82 6.62
C HIS A 352 -14.02 -12.86 7.72
N LYS A 353 -13.84 -13.67 8.76
CA LYS A 353 -14.75 -13.71 9.92
C LYS A 353 -14.68 -12.40 10.72
N SER A 354 -13.48 -11.91 11.00
CA SER A 354 -13.27 -10.72 11.82
C SER A 354 -13.85 -9.46 11.16
N ILE A 355 -13.61 -9.25 9.85
CA ILE A 355 -14.22 -8.09 9.16
C ILE A 355 -15.74 -8.20 9.10
N LYS A 356 -16.31 -9.40 8.90
CA LYS A 356 -17.75 -9.62 8.98
C LYS A 356 -18.30 -9.21 10.34
N GLU A 357 -17.71 -9.68 11.43
CA GLU A 357 -18.14 -9.32 12.79
C GLU A 357 -18.04 -7.82 13.06
N SER A 358 -16.96 -7.19 12.59
CA SER A 358 -16.79 -5.75 12.71
C SER A 358 -17.89 -5.00 11.97
N ILE A 359 -18.24 -5.42 10.75
CA ILE A 359 -19.33 -4.82 9.98
C ILE A 359 -20.67 -5.03 10.70
N LEU A 360 -21.00 -6.23 11.16
CA LEU A 360 -22.23 -6.52 11.90
C LEU A 360 -22.35 -5.67 13.16
N TYR A 361 -21.25 -5.52 13.91
CA TYR A 361 -21.20 -4.66 15.08
C TYR A 361 -21.57 -3.21 14.73
N ASN A 362 -20.98 -2.66 13.67
CA ASN A 362 -21.22 -1.28 13.26
C ASN A 362 -22.61 -1.10 12.64
N LEU A 363 -23.12 -2.07 11.88
CA LEU A 363 -24.53 -2.06 11.42
C LEU A 363 -25.50 -1.98 12.58
N LYS A 364 -25.27 -2.78 13.64
CA LYS A 364 -26.11 -2.76 14.85
C LYS A 364 -25.99 -1.42 15.58
N LYS A 365 -24.76 -0.93 15.79
CA LYS A 365 -24.48 0.35 16.46
C LYS A 365 -25.21 1.53 15.80
N HIS A 366 -25.32 1.52 14.47
CA HIS A 366 -25.94 2.59 13.68
C HIS A 366 -27.38 2.30 13.23
N ASN A 367 -28.07 1.30 13.83
CA ASN A 367 -29.44 0.90 13.50
C ASN A 367 -29.65 0.56 12.01
N LYS A 368 -28.62 -0.01 11.35
CA LYS A 368 -28.64 -0.43 9.94
C LYS A 368 -28.61 -1.95 9.77
N LEU A 369 -28.65 -2.71 10.85
CA LEU A 369 -28.73 -4.16 10.82
C LEU A 369 -30.13 -4.60 10.49
N THR A 370 -30.40 -4.90 9.23
CA THR A 370 -31.62 -5.50 8.74
C THR A 370 -31.37 -6.93 8.28
N ALA A 371 -32.41 -7.77 8.20
CA ALA A 371 -32.26 -9.12 7.66
C ALA A 371 -31.67 -9.12 6.23
N GLU A 372 -32.03 -8.12 5.42
CA GLU A 372 -31.49 -7.95 4.07
C GLU A 372 -30.01 -7.64 4.07
N ASN A 373 -29.59 -6.65 4.87
CA ASN A 373 -28.19 -6.25 4.96
C ASN A 373 -27.32 -7.38 5.53
N GLU A 374 -27.81 -8.13 6.48
CA GLU A 374 -27.12 -9.28 7.04
C GLU A 374 -26.99 -10.41 6.00
N ASN A 375 -28.06 -10.72 5.27
CA ASN A 375 -28.03 -11.73 4.22
C ASN A 375 -27.06 -11.36 3.09
N TYR A 376 -27.10 -10.09 2.63
CA TYR A 376 -26.14 -9.59 1.63
C TYR A 376 -24.70 -9.73 2.13
N LEU A 377 -24.41 -9.25 3.34
CA LEU A 377 -23.08 -9.32 3.94
C LEU A 377 -22.58 -10.77 4.03
N ASN A 378 -23.42 -11.71 4.45
CA ASN A 378 -23.06 -13.13 4.53
C ASN A 378 -22.62 -13.67 3.17
N GLN A 379 -23.36 -13.36 2.11
CA GLN A 379 -23.03 -13.79 0.75
C GLN A 379 -21.84 -13.03 0.16
N ALA A 380 -21.69 -11.72 0.45
CA ALA A 380 -20.57 -10.92 0.01
C ALA A 380 -19.23 -11.42 0.62
N ILE A 381 -19.24 -11.82 1.89
CA ILE A 381 -18.06 -12.44 2.55
C ILE A 381 -17.73 -13.79 1.90
N GLN A 382 -18.72 -14.62 1.62
CA GLN A 382 -18.51 -15.91 0.94
C GLN A 382 -17.95 -15.67 -0.48
N PHE A 383 -18.51 -14.72 -1.21
CA PHE A 383 -18.06 -14.35 -2.54
C PHE A 383 -16.62 -13.82 -2.53
N SER A 384 -16.31 -12.89 -1.62
CA SER A 384 -14.96 -12.36 -1.42
C SER A 384 -13.95 -13.48 -1.19
N ARG A 385 -14.25 -14.39 -0.26
CA ARG A 385 -13.39 -15.54 0.05
C ARG A 385 -13.14 -16.46 -1.15
N LEU A 386 -14.15 -16.69 -1.97
CA LEU A 386 -14.02 -17.52 -3.18
C LEU A 386 -13.17 -16.82 -4.26
N ARG A 387 -13.22 -15.47 -4.34
CA ARG A 387 -12.45 -14.70 -5.32
C ARG A 387 -10.96 -14.63 -5.01
N LYS A 388 -10.57 -14.64 -3.72
CA LYS A 388 -9.17 -14.39 -3.32
C LYS A 388 -8.22 -15.44 -3.86
N LEU A 389 -7.02 -14.99 -4.18
CA LEU A 389 -5.90 -15.84 -4.57
C LEU A 389 -5.63 -16.86 -3.45
N ASP A 390 -5.61 -18.12 -3.86
CA ASP A 390 -5.10 -19.23 -3.06
C ASP A 390 -3.75 -19.61 -3.68
N ILE A 391 -2.67 -19.11 -3.10
CA ILE A 391 -1.33 -19.22 -3.68
C ILE A 391 -0.85 -20.67 -3.79
N HIS A 392 -1.39 -21.56 -2.94
CA HIS A 392 -1.09 -22.99 -2.96
C HIS A 392 -1.88 -23.75 -4.05
N ASN A 393 -3.00 -23.16 -4.51
CA ASN A 393 -3.93 -23.81 -5.44
C ASN A 393 -4.41 -22.83 -6.55
N ILE A 394 -3.46 -22.21 -7.25
CA ILE A 394 -3.75 -21.14 -8.23
C ILE A 394 -4.65 -21.63 -9.39
N ASN A 395 -4.57 -22.91 -9.77
CA ASN A 395 -5.37 -23.48 -10.85
C ASN A 395 -6.77 -23.97 -10.40
N LYS A 396 -7.07 -23.94 -9.08
CA LYS A 396 -8.33 -24.47 -8.55
C LYS A 396 -9.51 -23.59 -8.94
N ILE A 397 -10.45 -24.19 -9.64
CA ILE A 397 -11.77 -23.58 -9.93
C ILE A 397 -12.61 -23.69 -8.67
N LYS A 398 -13.29 -22.61 -8.30
CA LYS A 398 -14.23 -22.58 -7.19
C LYS A 398 -15.65 -22.30 -7.70
N TYR A 399 -16.65 -22.76 -6.97
CA TYR A 399 -18.06 -22.53 -7.27
C TYR A 399 -18.75 -21.97 -6.04
N GLY A 400 -19.74 -21.09 -6.27
CA GLY A 400 -20.62 -20.56 -5.24
C GLY A 400 -22.02 -20.36 -5.78
N GLU A 401 -23.03 -20.43 -4.91
CA GLU A 401 -24.41 -20.13 -5.25
C GLU A 401 -24.84 -18.88 -4.48
N PHE A 402 -25.36 -17.90 -5.21
CA PHE A 402 -25.72 -16.61 -4.66
C PHE A 402 -27.08 -16.15 -5.13
N THR A 403 -27.74 -15.34 -4.30
CA THR A 403 -29.03 -14.68 -4.61
C THR A 403 -28.85 -13.19 -4.89
N TYR A 404 -27.58 -12.74 -5.04
CA TYR A 404 -27.21 -11.39 -5.45
C TYR A 404 -26.25 -11.41 -6.62
N ASP A 405 -26.36 -10.41 -7.49
CA ASP A 405 -25.51 -10.24 -8.67
C ASP A 405 -24.22 -9.51 -8.33
N PHE A 406 -23.22 -10.25 -7.86
CA PHE A 406 -21.91 -9.69 -7.56
C PHE A 406 -21.10 -9.27 -8.79
N ILE A 407 -21.46 -9.71 -10.00
CA ILE A 407 -20.82 -9.21 -11.23
C ILE A 407 -21.30 -7.79 -11.51
N MET A 408 -22.61 -7.56 -11.47
CA MET A 408 -23.20 -6.22 -11.59
C MET A 408 -22.74 -5.30 -10.46
N ALA A 409 -22.69 -5.79 -9.21
CA ALA A 409 -22.20 -5.02 -8.07
C ALA A 409 -20.75 -4.54 -8.25
N ALA A 410 -19.91 -5.32 -8.93
CA ALA A 410 -18.50 -4.95 -9.17
C ALA A 410 -18.36 -3.72 -10.07
N GLU A 411 -19.31 -3.48 -11.01
CA GLU A 411 -19.31 -2.32 -11.92
C GLU A 411 -19.39 -0.98 -11.17
N THR A 412 -19.99 -0.98 -9.98
CA THR A 412 -20.13 0.19 -9.10
C THR A 412 -19.18 0.15 -7.91
N GLY A 413 -18.12 -0.66 -7.94
CA GLY A 413 -17.23 -0.84 -6.81
C GLY A 413 -17.90 -1.44 -5.57
N TYR A 414 -18.96 -2.21 -5.76
CA TYR A 414 -19.81 -2.79 -4.71
C TYR A 414 -20.57 -1.77 -3.83
N GLN A 415 -20.65 -0.52 -4.28
CA GLN A 415 -21.45 0.52 -3.62
C GLN A 415 -22.92 0.42 -4.07
N VAL A 416 -23.58 -0.64 -3.67
CA VAL A 416 -24.92 -1.01 -4.16
C VAL A 416 -25.95 -1.14 -3.02
N ASP A 417 -27.20 -0.90 -3.37
CA ASP A 417 -28.33 -1.33 -2.55
C ASP A 417 -28.57 -2.84 -2.75
N PRO A 418 -28.49 -3.67 -1.70
CA PRO A 418 -28.72 -5.10 -1.81
C PRO A 418 -30.02 -5.49 -2.52
N ILE A 419 -31.08 -4.73 -2.31
CA ILE A 419 -32.40 -5.03 -2.91
C ILE A 419 -32.33 -5.00 -4.44
N GLN A 420 -31.56 -4.05 -4.99
CA GLN A 420 -31.39 -3.90 -6.46
C GLN A 420 -30.52 -5.00 -7.07
N MET A 421 -29.73 -5.69 -6.25
CA MET A 421 -28.82 -6.75 -6.70
C MET A 421 -29.44 -8.15 -6.62
N LYS A 422 -30.70 -8.27 -6.16
CA LYS A 422 -31.38 -9.57 -6.03
C LYS A 422 -31.54 -10.27 -7.40
N ILE A 423 -31.17 -11.54 -7.43
CA ILE A 423 -31.40 -12.46 -8.54
C ILE A 423 -31.97 -13.78 -8.03
N LYS A 424 -32.50 -14.61 -8.92
CA LYS A 424 -32.76 -16.01 -8.59
C LYS A 424 -31.44 -16.68 -8.17
N LYS A 425 -31.53 -17.66 -7.26
CA LYS A 425 -30.37 -18.43 -6.83
C LYS A 425 -29.60 -18.95 -8.04
N THR A 426 -28.40 -18.41 -8.25
CA THR A 426 -27.59 -18.64 -9.45
C THR A 426 -26.24 -19.19 -9.03
N LYS A 427 -25.74 -20.18 -9.79
CA LYS A 427 -24.40 -20.76 -9.61
C LYS A 427 -23.37 -19.95 -10.37
N PHE A 428 -22.29 -19.59 -9.69
CA PHE A 428 -21.15 -18.86 -10.23
C PHE A 428 -19.92 -19.76 -10.29
N LYS A 429 -19.15 -19.63 -11.37
CA LYS A 429 -17.83 -20.23 -11.55
C LYS A 429 -16.78 -19.16 -11.33
N LEU A 430 -15.79 -19.42 -10.47
CA LEU A 430 -14.70 -18.51 -10.15
C LEU A 430 -13.38 -19.21 -10.48
N PHE A 431 -12.58 -18.60 -11.36
CA PHE A 431 -11.33 -19.19 -11.84
C PHE A 431 -10.36 -18.09 -12.28
N HIS A 432 -9.09 -18.41 -12.39
CA HIS A 432 -8.12 -17.56 -13.06
C HIS A 432 -8.09 -17.90 -14.54
N ASP A 433 -8.25 -16.90 -15.42
CA ASP A 433 -8.02 -17.06 -16.84
C ASP A 433 -6.52 -17.21 -17.16
N ASP A 434 -6.18 -17.60 -18.38
CA ASP A 434 -4.79 -17.86 -18.76
C ASP A 434 -3.90 -16.64 -18.59
N LYS A 435 -4.42 -15.42 -18.85
CA LYS A 435 -3.70 -14.15 -18.67
C LYS A 435 -3.37 -13.91 -17.19
N THR A 436 -4.35 -14.12 -16.31
CA THR A 436 -4.18 -13.96 -14.86
C THR A 436 -3.25 -15.04 -14.32
N LEU A 437 -3.36 -16.29 -14.77
CA LEU A 437 -2.47 -17.38 -14.39
C LEU A 437 -1.01 -17.12 -14.79
N ASP A 438 -0.80 -16.64 -16.02
CA ASP A 438 0.53 -16.26 -16.51
C ASP A 438 1.12 -15.13 -15.67
N TYR A 439 0.34 -14.09 -15.36
CA TYR A 439 0.75 -13.01 -14.47
C TYR A 439 1.13 -13.51 -13.08
N ILE A 440 0.27 -14.33 -12.43
CA ILE A 440 0.53 -14.89 -11.10
C ILE A 440 1.80 -15.75 -11.11
N LYS A 441 1.94 -16.64 -12.11
CA LYS A 441 3.11 -17.54 -12.23
C LYS A 441 4.41 -16.75 -12.42
N LYS A 442 4.41 -15.71 -13.24
CA LYS A 442 5.55 -14.82 -13.42
C LYS A 442 5.92 -14.11 -12.12
N ARG A 443 4.92 -13.56 -11.41
CA ARG A 443 5.16 -12.91 -10.12
C ARG A 443 5.70 -13.88 -9.07
N ILE A 444 5.15 -15.08 -8.96
CA ILE A 444 5.68 -16.14 -8.06
C ILE A 444 7.10 -16.54 -8.48
N GLY A 445 7.38 -16.63 -9.77
CA GLY A 445 8.70 -17.01 -10.30
C GLY A 445 9.81 -16.01 -9.99
N LEU A 446 9.49 -14.73 -9.73
CA LEU A 446 10.44 -13.72 -9.27
C LEU A 446 10.93 -13.96 -7.83
N PHE A 447 10.25 -14.82 -7.08
CA PHE A 447 10.55 -15.16 -5.70
C PHE A 447 10.90 -16.64 -5.59
N SER A 448 11.73 -17.02 -4.62
CA SER A 448 12.14 -18.40 -4.44
C SER A 448 10.93 -19.33 -4.22
N LYS A 449 10.80 -20.37 -5.04
CA LYS A 449 9.68 -21.34 -4.96
C LYS A 449 9.64 -22.14 -3.67
N ASP A 450 10.76 -22.20 -2.97
CA ASP A 450 10.94 -23.06 -1.78
C ASP A 450 10.73 -22.29 -0.47
N ASP A 451 10.49 -20.95 -0.56
CA ASP A 451 10.33 -20.10 0.63
C ASP A 451 8.97 -19.40 0.57
N ILE A 452 8.07 -19.82 1.44
CA ILE A 452 6.70 -19.33 1.54
C ILE A 452 6.66 -17.81 1.77
N TYR A 453 7.60 -17.26 2.54
CA TYR A 453 7.69 -15.81 2.78
C TYR A 453 8.15 -15.05 1.52
N LYS A 454 9.03 -15.64 0.72
CA LYS A 454 9.42 -15.04 -0.57
C LYS A 454 8.28 -15.09 -1.57
N ILE A 455 7.55 -16.20 -1.65
CA ILE A 455 6.31 -16.31 -2.45
C ILE A 455 5.31 -15.26 -2.01
N GLY A 456 5.15 -15.04 -0.70
CA GLY A 456 4.26 -14.05 -0.11
C GLY A 456 4.55 -12.59 -0.51
N LYS A 457 5.76 -12.28 -1.01
CA LYS A 457 6.07 -10.95 -1.59
C LYS A 457 5.16 -10.59 -2.76
N VAL A 458 4.48 -11.55 -3.37
CA VAL A 458 3.42 -11.31 -4.35
C VAL A 458 2.32 -10.41 -3.75
N PHE A 459 1.92 -10.65 -2.51
CA PHE A 459 0.91 -9.84 -1.82
C PHE A 459 1.40 -8.44 -1.43
N GLN A 460 2.72 -8.24 -1.38
CA GLN A 460 3.32 -6.94 -1.05
C GLN A 460 3.40 -6.00 -2.26
N LYS A 461 3.70 -6.58 -3.43
CA LYS A 461 4.07 -5.81 -4.63
C LYS A 461 3.05 -5.87 -5.76
N SER A 462 1.96 -6.62 -5.60
CA SER A 462 0.95 -6.79 -6.64
C SER A 462 -0.42 -6.35 -6.15
N ASN A 463 -1.21 -5.77 -7.05
CA ASN A 463 -2.60 -5.49 -6.77
C ASN A 463 -3.35 -6.82 -6.58
N THR A 464 -3.93 -7.04 -5.40
CA THR A 464 -4.65 -8.27 -5.07
C THR A 464 -5.88 -8.47 -5.96
N GLU A 465 -6.49 -7.40 -6.45
CA GLU A 465 -7.64 -7.47 -7.36
C GLU A 465 -7.27 -8.03 -8.73
N VAL A 466 -6.11 -7.66 -9.28
CA VAL A 466 -5.60 -8.23 -10.54
C VAL A 466 -5.38 -9.74 -10.44
N MET A 467 -5.04 -10.22 -9.24
CA MET A 467 -4.84 -11.64 -8.95
C MET A 467 -6.11 -12.37 -8.48
N SER A 468 -7.24 -11.67 -8.39
CA SER A 468 -8.51 -12.26 -7.99
C SER A 468 -9.07 -13.13 -9.13
N ARG A 469 -9.84 -14.18 -8.75
CA ARG A 469 -10.52 -15.03 -9.73
C ARG A 469 -11.54 -14.24 -10.54
N LYS A 470 -11.58 -14.48 -11.84
CA LYS A 470 -12.67 -14.04 -12.72
C LYS A 470 -13.95 -14.79 -12.38
N VAL A 471 -15.08 -14.15 -12.60
CA VAL A 471 -16.40 -14.65 -12.19
C VAL A 471 -17.32 -14.76 -13.40
N TYR A 472 -17.98 -15.91 -13.54
CA TYR A 472 -18.99 -16.14 -14.58
C TYR A 472 -20.24 -16.76 -13.98
N LYS A 473 -21.42 -16.30 -14.43
CA LYS A 473 -22.68 -16.97 -14.15
C LYS A 473 -22.78 -18.22 -14.99
N LEU A 474 -23.10 -19.34 -14.36
CA LEU A 474 -23.48 -20.53 -15.07
C LEU A 474 -24.98 -20.44 -15.31
N ASN A 475 -25.38 -20.16 -16.57
CA ASN A 475 -26.78 -20.19 -16.96
C ASN A 475 -27.27 -21.63 -16.78
N GLU A 476 -28.40 -21.83 -16.09
CA GLU A 476 -29.17 -23.06 -16.29
C GLU A 476 -29.44 -23.17 -17.79
N LYS A 477 -29.09 -24.30 -18.38
CA LYS A 477 -29.44 -24.57 -19.78
C LYS A 477 -30.94 -24.36 -19.95
N LEU A 478 -31.29 -23.47 -20.85
CA LEU A 478 -32.64 -23.42 -21.44
C LEU A 478 -33.08 -24.80 -21.89
#